data_59c13b79e7b8dddeeef8f3aeae183558
#
_entry.id   59c13b79e7b8dddeeef8f3aeae183558
#
_cell.length_a   1.000
_cell.length_b   1.000
_cell.length_c   1.000
_cell.angle_alpha   90.00
_cell.angle_beta   90.00
_cell.angle_gamma   90.00
#
_symmetry.space_group_name_H-M   'P 1'
#
loop_
_entity.id
_entity.type
_entity.pdbx_description
1 polymer ?
#
loop_
_entity_poly.entity_id
_entity_poly.type
_entity_poly.pdbx_seq_one_letter_code
_entity_poly.pdbx_strand_id
1 'polypeptide(L)'
;MSTLTDLLAEHTKLSGAAVDHLQLVVAEWQLLSDLSFADFLMWVPLDDREFLCVAQARPTTAPTAHPEDVVGSTVDVDEHPQLRRAMGEQRICREEDPRWHLGVPVRREAIPVKRNDEVIAVLSRNTNLAVPRVPSPLEISYLGSAADLCQMISDGTFPTTEPSPDVHTSPRVGDGLIRLDASGAVVFASPNALSAYHRMGHASDLVGVHLAPLTRSLIGDPFDATEVAQRIRAALDGQPSMRIEAESRRGAAVLFRALPLRPRGSAAGALVLCRDVTEVRRRDRALMSKDATIREIHHRVKNNLQTVAALLRLQSRRTSSEEAREALAESVRRVTSIALVHETLSMSVDERVDLDEVVDKVIPMMSDVAATESQVVVRRDGPFGIVPAELATPLVMVLTELVQNAFEHAYAAGQRGEVVVHAERSAKWLDVVISDDGKGLPQGFSLERTDRLGLQIVRTLVESELRGSLSLRRRPKGGTEAVLRVPLRARR
;
A
#
# COMPACT_ATOMS: atom_id res chain seq x y z
N MET A 1 -4.53 -21.48 6.08
CA MET A 1 -5.94 -21.52 5.64
C MET A 1 -5.92 -21.88 4.17
N SER A 2 -6.62 -22.97 3.80
CA SER A 2 -6.76 -23.35 2.40
C SER A 2 -7.56 -22.27 1.67
N THR A 3 -7.11 -21.88 0.48
CA THR A 3 -7.84 -20.92 -0.35
C THR A 3 -9.04 -21.59 -1.01
N LEU A 4 -10.01 -20.82 -1.53
CA LEU A 4 -11.11 -21.35 -2.33
C LEU A 4 -10.59 -22.28 -3.44
N THR A 5 -9.52 -21.88 -4.13
CA THR A 5 -8.91 -22.64 -5.22
C THR A 5 -8.33 -23.97 -4.73
N ASP A 6 -7.67 -23.99 -3.56
CA ASP A 6 -7.10 -25.20 -2.99
C ASP A 6 -8.21 -26.21 -2.64
N LEU A 7 -9.28 -25.76 -1.97
CA LEU A 7 -10.41 -26.61 -1.62
C LEU A 7 -11.12 -27.18 -2.85
N LEU A 8 -11.32 -26.34 -3.89
CA LEU A 8 -11.95 -26.82 -5.12
C LEU A 8 -11.06 -27.83 -5.88
N ALA A 9 -9.74 -27.60 -5.91
CA ALA A 9 -8.80 -28.50 -6.57
C ALA A 9 -8.67 -29.84 -5.84
N GLU A 10 -8.74 -29.87 -4.51
CA GLU A 10 -8.61 -31.07 -3.70
C GLU A 10 -9.89 -31.93 -3.70
N HIS A 11 -11.06 -31.30 -3.67
CA HIS A 11 -12.32 -31.97 -3.41
C HIS A 11 -13.28 -32.04 -4.60
N THR A 12 -13.00 -31.38 -5.71
CA THR A 12 -13.93 -31.34 -6.86
C THR A 12 -13.23 -31.66 -8.20
N LYS A 13 -14.05 -32.01 -9.19
CA LYS A 13 -13.61 -32.21 -10.59
C LYS A 13 -14.04 -31.04 -11.49
N LEU A 14 -14.30 -29.87 -10.92
CA LEU A 14 -14.75 -28.70 -11.68
C LEU A 14 -13.68 -28.27 -12.69
N SER A 15 -14.11 -27.87 -13.89
CA SER A 15 -13.21 -27.32 -14.90
C SER A 15 -12.62 -25.99 -14.44
N GLY A 16 -11.42 -25.61 -14.90
CA GLY A 16 -10.81 -24.33 -14.58
C GLY A 16 -11.75 -23.15 -14.81
N ALA A 17 -12.50 -23.17 -15.90
CA ALA A 17 -13.48 -22.16 -16.22
C ALA A 17 -14.72 -22.13 -15.26
N ALA A 18 -15.05 -23.24 -14.59
CA ALA A 18 -16.04 -23.25 -13.52
C ALA A 18 -15.47 -22.65 -12.24
N VAL A 19 -14.21 -22.98 -11.91
CA VAL A 19 -13.48 -22.38 -10.78
C VAL A 19 -13.38 -20.87 -10.95
N ASP A 20 -13.02 -20.37 -12.12
CA ASP A 20 -12.95 -18.94 -12.42
C ASP A 20 -14.31 -18.27 -12.20
N HIS A 21 -15.42 -18.90 -12.62
CA HIS A 21 -16.75 -18.36 -12.38
C HIS A 21 -17.11 -18.30 -10.89
N LEU A 22 -16.75 -19.31 -10.10
CA LEU A 22 -16.96 -19.27 -8.64
C LEU A 22 -16.13 -18.19 -7.97
N GLN A 23 -14.90 -17.93 -8.45
CA GLN A 23 -14.08 -16.82 -7.96
C GLN A 23 -14.73 -15.46 -8.27
N LEU A 24 -15.34 -15.30 -9.46
CA LEU A 24 -16.10 -14.10 -9.82
C LEU A 24 -17.28 -13.88 -8.88
N VAL A 25 -18.05 -14.94 -8.58
CA VAL A 25 -19.17 -14.87 -7.62
C VAL A 25 -18.68 -14.45 -6.24
N VAL A 26 -17.57 -15.04 -5.76
CA VAL A 26 -16.95 -14.69 -4.47
C VAL A 26 -16.43 -13.24 -4.45
N ALA A 27 -15.93 -12.73 -5.55
CA ALA A 27 -15.51 -11.33 -5.65
C ALA A 27 -16.67 -10.34 -5.44
N GLU A 28 -17.90 -10.73 -5.78
CA GLU A 28 -19.10 -9.89 -5.66
C GLU A 28 -19.94 -10.15 -4.40
N TRP A 29 -19.64 -11.15 -3.63
CA TRP A 29 -20.56 -11.60 -2.58
C TRP A 29 -20.65 -10.68 -1.35
N GLN A 30 -19.65 -9.78 -1.12
CA GLN A 30 -19.81 -8.74 -0.11
C GLN A 30 -20.96 -7.79 -0.47
N LEU A 31 -21.11 -7.47 -1.76
CA LEU A 31 -22.27 -6.72 -2.27
C LEU A 31 -23.57 -7.47 -1.98
N LEU A 32 -23.63 -8.78 -2.28
CA LEU A 32 -24.80 -9.61 -2.03
C LEU A 32 -25.14 -9.73 -0.54
N SER A 33 -24.12 -9.94 0.29
CA SER A 33 -24.26 -10.08 1.73
C SER A 33 -24.78 -8.80 2.37
N ASP A 34 -24.21 -7.65 2.02
CA ASP A 34 -24.61 -6.35 2.57
C ASP A 34 -26.01 -5.92 2.12
N LEU A 35 -26.37 -6.17 0.85
CA LEU A 35 -27.73 -5.93 0.33
C LEU A 35 -28.78 -6.86 0.93
N SER A 36 -28.41 -8.09 1.25
CA SER A 36 -29.31 -9.11 1.80
C SER A 36 -29.46 -9.03 3.31
N PHE A 37 -28.59 -8.30 4.02
CA PHE A 37 -28.47 -8.34 5.47
C PHE A 37 -28.31 -9.77 5.98
N ALA A 38 -27.53 -10.59 5.27
CA ALA A 38 -27.45 -12.03 5.48
C ALA A 38 -26.06 -12.59 5.20
N ASP A 39 -25.72 -13.68 5.88
CA ASP A 39 -24.51 -14.44 5.56
C ASP A 39 -24.69 -15.22 4.27
N PHE A 40 -23.62 -15.32 3.48
CA PHE A 40 -23.53 -16.18 2.31
C PHE A 40 -22.48 -17.26 2.51
N LEU A 41 -22.88 -18.52 2.26
CA LEU A 41 -22.00 -19.67 2.26
C LEU A 41 -22.04 -20.33 0.89
N MET A 42 -20.88 -20.67 0.32
CA MET A 42 -20.79 -21.37 -0.96
C MET A 42 -20.54 -22.85 -0.70
N TRP A 43 -21.42 -23.68 -1.23
CA TRP A 43 -21.42 -25.11 -1.12
C TRP A 43 -21.17 -25.78 -2.45
N VAL A 44 -20.24 -26.74 -2.47
CA VAL A 44 -20.01 -27.62 -3.62
C VAL A 44 -20.34 -29.06 -3.22
N PRO A 45 -20.97 -29.86 -4.11
CA PRO A 45 -21.24 -31.25 -3.82
C PRO A 45 -19.93 -32.05 -3.82
N LEU A 46 -19.74 -32.89 -2.78
CA LEU A 46 -18.67 -33.87 -2.75
C LEU A 46 -19.16 -35.19 -3.37
N ASP A 47 -20.36 -35.58 -3.04
CA ASP A 47 -21.10 -36.76 -3.54
C ASP A 47 -22.61 -36.52 -3.49
N ASP A 48 -23.39 -37.60 -3.56
CA ASP A 48 -24.86 -37.56 -3.49
C ASP A 48 -25.40 -37.21 -2.09
N ARG A 49 -24.56 -37.21 -1.05
CA ARG A 49 -24.95 -37.03 0.36
C ARG A 49 -24.32 -35.83 1.06
N GLU A 50 -23.18 -35.37 0.60
CA GLU A 50 -22.45 -34.33 1.32
C GLU A 50 -22.13 -33.13 0.47
N PHE A 51 -22.17 -31.94 1.10
CA PHE A 51 -21.71 -30.68 0.54
C PHE A 51 -20.56 -30.11 1.36
N LEU A 52 -19.54 -29.59 0.70
CA LEU A 52 -18.40 -28.88 1.30
C LEU A 52 -18.63 -27.37 1.24
N CYS A 53 -18.43 -26.67 2.36
CA CYS A 53 -18.37 -25.22 2.37
C CYS A 53 -16.99 -24.74 1.88
N VAL A 54 -16.96 -24.06 0.75
CA VAL A 54 -15.69 -23.59 0.15
C VAL A 54 -15.44 -22.12 0.35
N ALA A 55 -16.44 -21.35 0.75
CA ALA A 55 -16.29 -19.92 1.02
C ALA A 55 -17.44 -19.38 1.87
N GLN A 56 -17.18 -18.29 2.64
CA GLN A 56 -18.11 -17.62 3.54
C GLN A 56 -17.99 -16.09 3.45
N ALA A 57 -19.13 -15.40 3.37
CA ALA A 57 -19.22 -13.94 3.53
C ALA A 57 -20.19 -13.58 4.65
N ARG A 58 -19.82 -12.57 5.44
CA ARG A 58 -20.65 -12.02 6.50
C ARG A 58 -21.09 -10.59 6.14
N PRO A 59 -22.35 -10.21 6.46
CA PRO A 59 -22.81 -8.85 6.22
C PRO A 59 -22.08 -7.84 7.13
N THR A 60 -21.78 -6.67 6.61
CA THR A 60 -21.37 -5.52 7.44
C THR A 60 -22.56 -4.66 7.87
N THR A 61 -23.74 -4.94 7.30
CA THR A 61 -25.00 -4.20 7.50
C THR A 61 -25.95 -4.80 8.51
N ALA A 62 -25.68 -6.05 8.97
CA ALA A 62 -26.52 -6.78 9.90
C ALA A 62 -25.73 -7.74 10.79
N PRO A 63 -26.31 -8.22 11.91
CA PRO A 63 -25.69 -9.28 12.70
C PRO A 63 -25.56 -10.58 11.91
N THR A 64 -24.41 -11.24 12.02
CA THR A 64 -24.15 -12.54 11.40
C THR A 64 -25.02 -13.65 12.02
N ALA A 65 -25.42 -14.62 11.21
CA ALA A 65 -26.00 -15.89 11.66
C ALA A 65 -24.92 -16.95 11.93
N HIS A 66 -23.70 -16.76 11.38
CA HIS A 66 -22.58 -17.69 11.50
C HIS A 66 -21.33 -16.97 12.05
N PRO A 67 -21.20 -16.84 13.38
CA PRO A 67 -20.04 -16.17 13.99
C PRO A 67 -18.75 -16.96 13.79
N GLU A 68 -18.83 -18.27 13.62
CA GLU A 68 -17.70 -19.17 13.41
C GLU A 68 -17.34 -19.28 11.92
N ASP A 69 -16.09 -19.60 11.62
CA ASP A 69 -15.66 -19.91 10.26
C ASP A 69 -16.04 -21.37 9.94
N VAL A 70 -16.89 -21.53 8.91
CA VAL A 70 -17.36 -22.84 8.45
C VAL A 70 -16.72 -23.31 7.14
N VAL A 71 -15.74 -22.55 6.61
CA VAL A 71 -15.01 -22.94 5.40
C VAL A 71 -14.22 -24.23 5.67
N GLY A 72 -14.36 -25.21 4.77
CA GLY A 72 -13.77 -26.55 4.92
C GLY A 72 -14.64 -27.55 5.71
N SER A 73 -15.78 -27.13 6.26
CA SER A 73 -16.72 -28.06 6.89
C SER A 73 -17.66 -28.71 5.86
N THR A 74 -18.13 -29.91 6.18
CA THR A 74 -19.13 -30.64 5.38
C THR A 74 -20.50 -30.66 6.08
N VAL A 75 -21.55 -30.75 5.30
CA VAL A 75 -22.93 -30.91 5.78
C VAL A 75 -23.63 -32.03 5.02
N ASP A 76 -24.45 -32.80 5.76
CA ASP A 76 -25.29 -33.84 5.18
C ASP A 76 -26.51 -33.23 4.48
N VAL A 77 -26.91 -33.83 3.37
CA VAL A 77 -28.09 -33.44 2.58
C VAL A 77 -29.36 -33.50 3.38
N ASP A 78 -29.49 -34.47 4.32
CA ASP A 78 -30.68 -34.62 5.14
C ASP A 78 -30.81 -33.46 6.17
N GLU A 79 -29.70 -32.87 6.57
CA GLU A 79 -29.70 -31.68 7.43
C GLU A 79 -29.94 -30.40 6.65
N HIS A 80 -29.59 -30.39 5.35
CA HIS A 80 -29.68 -29.21 4.45
C HIS A 80 -30.43 -29.55 3.13
N PRO A 81 -31.67 -30.04 3.15
CA PRO A 81 -32.39 -30.53 1.97
C PRO A 81 -32.60 -29.47 0.90
N GLN A 82 -32.60 -28.17 1.27
CA GLN A 82 -32.70 -27.04 0.34
C GLN A 82 -31.52 -26.96 -0.63
N LEU A 83 -30.29 -27.38 -0.23
CA LEU A 83 -29.12 -27.38 -1.09
C LEU A 83 -29.32 -28.38 -2.24
N ARG A 84 -29.73 -29.61 -1.91
CA ARG A 84 -30.03 -30.66 -2.90
C ARG A 84 -31.16 -30.26 -3.84
N ARG A 85 -32.23 -29.69 -3.25
CA ARG A 85 -33.37 -29.21 -4.06
C ARG A 85 -32.95 -28.11 -5.03
N ALA A 86 -32.14 -27.16 -4.59
CA ALA A 86 -31.66 -26.08 -5.47
C ALA A 86 -30.80 -26.62 -6.63
N MET A 87 -29.97 -27.64 -6.38
CA MET A 87 -29.22 -28.30 -7.46
C MET A 87 -30.13 -29.06 -8.42
N GLY A 88 -31.05 -29.87 -7.91
CA GLY A 88 -31.92 -30.72 -8.76
C GLY A 88 -33.01 -29.93 -9.51
N GLU A 89 -33.65 -28.98 -8.82
CA GLU A 89 -34.72 -28.16 -9.40
C GLU A 89 -34.18 -26.96 -10.17
N GLN A 90 -32.87 -26.68 -10.05
CA GLN A 90 -32.18 -25.57 -10.73
C GLN A 90 -32.81 -24.19 -10.52
N ARG A 91 -33.44 -23.98 -9.38
CA ARG A 91 -34.09 -22.75 -8.96
C ARG A 91 -33.82 -22.42 -7.51
N ILE A 92 -34.08 -21.18 -7.14
CA ILE A 92 -33.96 -20.75 -5.74
C ILE A 92 -34.96 -21.50 -4.88
N CYS A 93 -34.47 -22.17 -3.82
CA CYS A 93 -35.26 -22.93 -2.86
C CYS A 93 -35.21 -22.28 -1.49
N ARG A 94 -36.39 -22.06 -0.89
CA ARG A 94 -36.52 -21.48 0.46
C ARG A 94 -36.98 -22.54 1.46
N GLU A 95 -36.47 -22.43 2.68
CA GLU A 95 -37.09 -23.14 3.81
C GLU A 95 -38.36 -22.39 4.22
N GLU A 96 -39.43 -23.16 4.49
CA GLU A 96 -40.72 -22.58 4.90
C GLU A 96 -40.63 -22.01 6.33
N ASP A 97 -40.02 -22.79 7.26
CA ASP A 97 -39.85 -22.38 8.65
C ASP A 97 -38.38 -22.07 8.99
N PRO A 98 -38.14 -21.00 9.78
CA PRO A 98 -36.81 -20.73 10.29
C PRO A 98 -36.29 -21.83 11.18
N ARG A 99 -35.02 -22.18 11.04
CA ARG A 99 -34.34 -23.16 11.94
C ARG A 99 -33.50 -22.46 12.98
N TRP A 100 -33.44 -23.03 14.16
CA TRP A 100 -32.55 -22.53 15.21
C TRP A 100 -31.12 -22.95 14.94
N HIS A 101 -30.21 -21.97 14.94
CA HIS A 101 -28.76 -22.17 14.81
C HIS A 101 -28.05 -21.36 15.88
N LEU A 102 -27.27 -22.00 16.75
CA LEU A 102 -26.56 -21.36 17.87
C LEU A 102 -27.44 -20.40 18.72
N GLY A 103 -28.69 -20.81 18.97
CA GLY A 103 -29.64 -20.01 19.76
C GLY A 103 -30.33 -18.87 19.02
N VAL A 104 -30.16 -18.77 17.70
CA VAL A 104 -30.71 -17.71 16.85
C VAL A 104 -31.62 -18.35 15.78
N PRO A 105 -32.85 -17.84 15.54
CA PRO A 105 -33.66 -18.27 14.42
C PRO A 105 -33.07 -17.75 13.10
N VAL A 106 -32.75 -18.68 12.20
CA VAL A 106 -32.13 -18.38 10.89
C VAL A 106 -33.06 -18.86 9.78
N ARG A 107 -33.34 -17.98 8.81
CA ARG A 107 -34.01 -18.33 7.57
C ARG A 107 -32.97 -18.65 6.51
N ARG A 108 -33.06 -19.84 5.93
CA ARG A 108 -32.16 -20.32 4.93
C ARG A 108 -32.80 -20.31 3.53
N GLU A 109 -32.04 -19.89 2.53
CA GLU A 109 -32.43 -19.90 1.15
C GLU A 109 -31.24 -20.39 0.32
N ALA A 110 -31.47 -21.34 -0.58
CA ALA A 110 -30.46 -21.94 -1.43
C ALA A 110 -30.61 -21.42 -2.86
N ILE A 111 -29.53 -20.87 -3.40
CA ILE A 111 -29.47 -20.20 -4.70
C ILE A 111 -28.47 -20.99 -5.56
N PRO A 112 -28.91 -21.69 -6.63
CA PRO A 112 -27.99 -22.43 -7.50
C PRO A 112 -27.10 -21.46 -8.26
N VAL A 113 -25.81 -21.75 -8.31
CA VAL A 113 -24.82 -21.02 -9.14
C VAL A 113 -24.73 -21.75 -10.47
N LYS A 114 -25.26 -21.12 -11.53
CA LYS A 114 -25.25 -21.70 -12.87
C LYS A 114 -24.14 -21.14 -13.73
N ARG A 115 -23.59 -22.04 -14.56
CA ARG A 115 -22.73 -21.69 -15.67
C ARG A 115 -23.03 -22.61 -16.87
N ASN A 116 -23.30 -22.04 -18.04
CA ASN A 116 -23.65 -22.79 -19.24
C ASN A 116 -24.79 -23.82 -19.00
N ASP A 117 -25.86 -23.38 -18.31
CA ASP A 117 -27.00 -24.18 -17.90
C ASP A 117 -26.72 -25.34 -16.91
N GLU A 118 -25.50 -25.46 -16.42
CA GLU A 118 -25.12 -26.43 -15.39
C GLU A 118 -24.99 -25.75 -14.02
N VAL A 119 -25.53 -26.38 -12.95
CA VAL A 119 -25.35 -25.92 -11.57
C VAL A 119 -24.02 -26.44 -11.06
N ILE A 120 -23.07 -25.56 -10.82
CA ILE A 120 -21.71 -25.89 -10.38
C ILE A 120 -21.48 -25.75 -8.87
N ALA A 121 -22.35 -24.98 -8.19
CA ALA A 121 -22.33 -24.77 -6.73
C ALA A 121 -23.69 -24.26 -6.26
N VAL A 122 -23.90 -24.18 -4.95
CA VAL A 122 -25.08 -23.57 -4.34
C VAL A 122 -24.65 -22.52 -3.32
N LEU A 123 -25.22 -21.30 -3.42
CA LEU A 123 -25.10 -20.29 -2.37
C LEU A 123 -26.21 -20.46 -1.36
N SER A 124 -25.88 -20.54 -0.08
CA SER A 124 -26.84 -20.46 1.01
C SER A 124 -26.87 -19.04 1.56
N ARG A 125 -28.02 -18.36 1.42
CA ARG A 125 -28.28 -17.07 2.08
C ARG A 125 -28.94 -17.35 3.44
N ASN A 126 -28.27 -16.95 4.52
CA ASN A 126 -28.69 -17.23 5.88
C ASN A 126 -29.01 -15.92 6.61
N THR A 127 -30.30 -15.64 6.80
CA THR A 127 -30.76 -14.39 7.43
C THR A 127 -31.00 -14.62 8.93
N ASN A 128 -30.34 -13.81 9.76
CA ASN A 128 -30.55 -13.80 11.21
C ASN A 128 -31.88 -13.12 11.54
N LEU A 129 -32.78 -13.79 12.21
CA LEU A 129 -34.11 -13.30 12.59
C LEU A 129 -34.24 -13.01 14.09
N ALA A 130 -33.15 -12.90 14.83
CA ALA A 130 -33.17 -12.67 16.29
C ALA A 130 -33.91 -11.41 16.71
N VAL A 131 -33.89 -10.38 15.85
CA VAL A 131 -34.58 -9.10 16.09
C VAL A 131 -35.65 -8.90 15.02
N PRO A 132 -36.90 -9.25 15.29
CA PRO A 132 -38.00 -8.99 14.37
C PRO A 132 -38.27 -7.47 14.29
N ARG A 133 -38.25 -6.94 13.08
CA ARG A 133 -38.54 -5.52 12.79
C ARG A 133 -39.24 -5.38 11.46
N VAL A 134 -40.00 -4.30 11.32
CA VAL A 134 -40.55 -3.92 10.02
C VAL A 134 -39.43 -3.31 9.19
N PRO A 135 -39.18 -3.84 7.96
CA PRO A 135 -38.13 -3.28 7.11
C PRO A 135 -38.38 -1.83 6.74
N SER A 136 -37.37 -0.99 6.85
CA SER A 136 -37.39 0.39 6.37
C SER A 136 -37.45 0.45 4.83
N PRO A 137 -37.83 1.59 4.22
CA PRO A 137 -37.79 1.76 2.77
C PRO A 137 -36.41 1.46 2.15
N LEU A 138 -35.32 1.77 2.88
CA LEU A 138 -33.96 1.43 2.50
C LEU A 138 -33.76 -0.08 2.43
N GLU A 139 -34.15 -0.80 3.51
CA GLU A 139 -34.01 -2.25 3.59
C GLU A 139 -34.84 -2.94 2.51
N ILE A 140 -36.06 -2.46 2.23
CA ILE A 140 -36.90 -2.99 1.14
C ILE A 140 -36.20 -2.86 -0.22
N SER A 141 -35.60 -1.71 -0.50
CA SER A 141 -34.89 -1.47 -1.76
C SER A 141 -33.62 -2.33 -1.87
N TYR A 142 -32.88 -2.49 -0.77
CA TYR A 142 -31.70 -3.34 -0.70
C TYR A 142 -32.06 -4.81 -0.92
N LEU A 143 -33.03 -5.32 -0.20
CA LEU A 143 -33.51 -6.70 -0.34
C LEU A 143 -34.05 -6.98 -1.75
N GLY A 144 -34.77 -6.03 -2.36
CA GLY A 144 -35.20 -6.12 -3.76
C GLY A 144 -34.04 -6.23 -4.75
N SER A 145 -33.01 -5.40 -4.54
CA SER A 145 -31.79 -5.44 -5.38
C SER A 145 -31.01 -6.75 -5.19
N ALA A 146 -30.91 -7.22 -3.94
CA ALA A 146 -30.30 -8.52 -3.64
C ALA A 146 -31.07 -9.68 -4.29
N ALA A 147 -32.39 -9.65 -4.26
CA ALA A 147 -33.23 -10.67 -4.89
C ALA A 147 -33.01 -10.73 -6.40
N ASP A 148 -32.93 -9.58 -7.07
CA ASP A 148 -32.63 -9.50 -8.51
C ASP A 148 -31.25 -10.11 -8.83
N LEU A 149 -30.20 -9.73 -8.07
CA LEU A 149 -28.86 -10.27 -8.27
C LEU A 149 -28.77 -11.77 -7.98
N CYS A 150 -29.41 -12.25 -6.90
CA CYS A 150 -29.50 -13.69 -6.60
C CYS A 150 -30.23 -14.46 -7.72
N GLN A 151 -31.29 -13.89 -8.28
CA GLN A 151 -31.97 -14.49 -9.44
C GLN A 151 -31.03 -14.54 -10.65
N MET A 152 -30.25 -13.49 -10.91
CA MET A 152 -29.29 -13.48 -12.02
C MET A 152 -28.16 -14.51 -11.81
N ILE A 153 -27.73 -14.80 -10.59
CA ILE A 153 -26.80 -15.90 -10.28
C ILE A 153 -27.46 -17.25 -10.63
N SER A 154 -28.71 -17.42 -10.23
CA SER A 154 -29.50 -18.61 -10.53
C SER A 154 -29.77 -18.78 -12.03
N ASP A 155 -29.82 -17.70 -12.78
CA ASP A 155 -29.97 -17.67 -14.25
C ASP A 155 -28.63 -17.85 -14.98
N GLY A 156 -27.49 -17.81 -14.27
CA GLY A 156 -26.14 -17.85 -14.86
C GLY A 156 -25.71 -16.58 -15.58
N THR A 157 -26.36 -15.44 -15.30
CA THR A 157 -26.10 -14.13 -15.95
C THR A 157 -25.33 -13.14 -15.08
N PHE A 158 -25.00 -13.48 -13.85
CA PHE A 158 -24.19 -12.69 -12.92
C PHE A 158 -23.20 -13.56 -12.17
N PRO A 159 -21.97 -13.12 -11.93
CA PRO A 159 -21.33 -11.90 -12.45
C PRO A 159 -20.97 -12.02 -13.92
N THR A 160 -20.94 -10.87 -14.62
CA THR A 160 -20.74 -10.82 -16.08
C THR A 160 -19.36 -10.33 -16.49
N THR A 161 -18.50 -9.96 -15.56
CA THR A 161 -17.21 -9.29 -15.83
C THR A 161 -16.05 -10.08 -15.28
N GLU A 162 -14.91 -10.05 -16.00
CA GLU A 162 -13.63 -10.53 -15.48
C GLU A 162 -13.25 -9.78 -14.20
N PRO A 163 -12.56 -10.46 -13.26
CA PRO A 163 -12.14 -9.84 -12.01
C PRO A 163 -11.21 -8.67 -12.33
N SER A 164 -11.61 -7.47 -11.95
CA SER A 164 -10.70 -6.34 -11.95
C SER A 164 -9.68 -6.54 -10.79
N PRO A 165 -8.38 -6.38 -11.01
CA PRO A 165 -7.36 -6.53 -9.96
C PRO A 165 -7.60 -5.63 -8.73
N ASP A 166 -8.49 -4.65 -8.87
CA ASP A 166 -8.77 -3.64 -7.84
C ASP A 166 -10.14 -3.78 -7.15
N VAL A 167 -10.64 -4.99 -6.97
CA VAL A 167 -11.95 -5.25 -6.30
C VAL A 167 -12.03 -4.60 -4.92
N HIS A 168 -10.93 -4.53 -4.18
CA HIS A 168 -10.87 -3.93 -2.85
C HIS A 168 -11.14 -2.42 -2.80
N THR A 169 -11.02 -1.70 -3.91
CA THR A 169 -11.28 -0.25 -4.00
C THR A 169 -12.64 0.09 -4.61
N SER A 170 -13.44 -0.89 -5.02
CA SER A 170 -14.79 -0.68 -5.54
C SER A 170 -15.72 -0.06 -4.51
N PRO A 171 -16.70 0.80 -4.93
CA PRO A 171 -17.72 1.29 -4.02
C PRO A 171 -18.52 0.15 -3.41
N ARG A 172 -18.80 0.25 -2.10
CA ARG A 172 -19.62 -0.71 -1.34
C ARG A 172 -21.04 -0.19 -1.20
N VAL A 173 -21.94 -1.07 -0.79
CA VAL A 173 -23.34 -0.71 -0.52
C VAL A 173 -23.48 0.45 0.46
N GLY A 174 -22.66 0.43 1.52
CA GLY A 174 -22.64 1.48 2.54
C GLY A 174 -22.07 2.82 2.08
N ASP A 175 -21.30 2.86 0.99
CA ASP A 175 -20.73 4.12 0.47
C ASP A 175 -21.79 4.98 -0.22
N GLY A 176 -22.71 4.36 -0.94
CA GLY A 176 -23.83 5.00 -1.61
C GLY A 176 -24.41 4.10 -2.70
N LEU A 177 -25.73 3.94 -2.69
CA LEU A 177 -26.47 3.08 -3.62
C LEU A 177 -27.61 3.83 -4.23
N ILE A 178 -27.77 3.70 -5.56
CA ILE A 178 -28.86 4.24 -6.36
C ILE A 178 -29.44 3.09 -7.19
N ARG A 179 -30.73 2.88 -7.11
CA ARG A 179 -31.47 1.94 -7.95
C ARG A 179 -32.18 2.70 -9.05
N LEU A 180 -32.01 2.26 -10.28
CA LEU A 180 -32.65 2.80 -11.47
C LEU A 180 -33.72 1.82 -11.98
N ASP A 181 -34.79 2.36 -12.53
CA ASP A 181 -35.73 1.58 -13.36
C ASP A 181 -35.16 1.33 -14.76
N ALA A 182 -35.92 0.60 -15.59
CA ALA A 182 -35.53 0.28 -16.97
C ALA A 182 -35.37 1.52 -17.87
N SER A 183 -35.98 2.66 -17.53
CA SER A 183 -35.84 3.93 -18.26
C SER A 183 -34.59 4.72 -17.84
N GLY A 184 -33.91 4.32 -16.73
CA GLY A 184 -32.80 5.02 -16.14
C GLY A 184 -33.19 6.13 -15.16
N ALA A 185 -34.48 6.19 -14.76
CA ALA A 185 -34.94 7.07 -13.70
C ALA A 185 -34.64 6.46 -12.33
N VAL A 186 -34.25 7.29 -11.37
CA VAL A 186 -33.96 6.89 -10.00
C VAL A 186 -35.26 6.50 -9.29
N VAL A 187 -35.33 5.26 -8.83
CA VAL A 187 -36.45 4.77 -7.99
C VAL A 187 -36.08 4.78 -6.50
N PHE A 188 -34.79 4.72 -6.21
CA PHE A 188 -34.29 4.80 -4.84
C PHE A 188 -32.85 5.34 -4.84
N ALA A 189 -32.52 6.17 -3.84
CA ALA A 189 -31.16 6.59 -3.53
C ALA A 189 -30.92 6.52 -2.02
N SER A 190 -29.80 5.92 -1.61
CA SER A 190 -29.42 5.88 -0.20
C SER A 190 -28.96 7.25 0.32
N PRO A 191 -29.02 7.52 1.63
CA PRO A 191 -28.57 8.80 2.18
C PRO A 191 -27.14 9.20 1.80
N ASN A 192 -26.23 8.23 1.72
CA ASN A 192 -24.85 8.49 1.31
C ASN A 192 -24.74 8.83 -0.18
N ALA A 193 -25.55 8.22 -1.05
CA ALA A 193 -25.64 8.60 -2.46
C ALA A 193 -26.18 10.02 -2.63
N LEU A 194 -27.24 10.38 -1.89
CA LEU A 194 -27.78 11.76 -1.85
C LEU A 194 -26.70 12.75 -1.42
N SER A 195 -25.94 12.41 -0.37
CA SER A 195 -24.84 13.25 0.13
C SER A 195 -23.72 13.42 -0.91
N ALA A 196 -23.36 12.36 -1.65
CA ALA A 196 -22.37 12.42 -2.72
C ALA A 196 -22.84 13.37 -3.85
N TYR A 197 -24.09 13.22 -4.32
CA TYR A 197 -24.67 14.08 -5.36
C TYR A 197 -24.83 15.53 -4.89
N HIS A 198 -25.15 15.75 -3.61
CA HIS A 198 -25.20 17.10 -3.03
C HIS A 198 -23.83 17.78 -3.10
N ARG A 199 -22.75 17.06 -2.75
CA ARG A 199 -21.38 17.59 -2.89
C ARG A 199 -20.97 17.82 -4.33
N MET A 200 -21.45 16.99 -5.26
CA MET A 200 -21.24 17.21 -6.69
C MET A 200 -21.97 18.47 -7.21
N GLY A 201 -22.99 18.95 -6.49
CA GLY A 201 -23.71 20.18 -6.82
C GLY A 201 -25.21 20.02 -7.10
N HIS A 202 -25.78 18.85 -6.88
CA HIS A 202 -27.23 18.62 -7.02
C HIS A 202 -27.90 18.67 -5.65
N ALA A 203 -28.67 19.73 -5.41
CA ALA A 203 -29.29 19.98 -4.10
C ALA A 203 -30.73 19.42 -3.94
N SER A 204 -31.33 18.94 -5.03
CA SER A 204 -32.70 18.41 -5.06
C SER A 204 -32.71 16.90 -4.80
N ASP A 205 -33.90 16.32 -4.59
CA ASP A 205 -34.09 14.88 -4.56
C ASP A 205 -33.68 14.23 -5.89
N LEU A 206 -33.15 13.02 -5.80
CA LEU A 206 -32.76 12.22 -6.95
C LEU A 206 -33.93 11.38 -7.49
N VAL A 207 -34.94 11.05 -6.69
CA VAL A 207 -36.04 10.17 -7.08
C VAL A 207 -36.81 10.77 -8.27
N GLY A 208 -37.04 9.95 -9.29
CA GLY A 208 -37.68 10.34 -10.56
C GLY A 208 -36.76 11.03 -11.57
N VAL A 209 -35.51 11.34 -11.22
CA VAL A 209 -34.56 11.98 -12.13
C VAL A 209 -33.83 10.93 -12.96
N HIS A 210 -33.61 11.18 -14.26
CA HIS A 210 -32.73 10.33 -15.08
C HIS A 210 -31.27 10.54 -14.70
N LEU A 211 -30.63 9.49 -14.18
CA LEU A 211 -29.32 9.60 -13.54
C LEU A 211 -28.20 9.94 -14.52
N ALA A 212 -28.15 9.30 -15.69
CA ALA A 212 -27.05 9.50 -16.64
C ALA A 212 -26.92 10.95 -17.16
N PRO A 213 -27.99 11.64 -17.61
CA PRO A 213 -27.89 13.05 -18.02
C PRO A 213 -27.60 13.98 -16.84
N LEU A 214 -28.16 13.72 -15.65
CA LEU A 214 -27.85 14.49 -14.46
C LEU A 214 -26.36 14.40 -14.13
N THR A 215 -25.82 13.19 -13.98
CA THR A 215 -24.41 12.96 -13.63
C THR A 215 -23.48 13.63 -14.64
N ARG A 216 -23.78 13.50 -15.95
CA ARG A 216 -23.06 14.20 -17.01
C ARG A 216 -22.99 15.71 -16.81
N SER A 217 -24.08 16.34 -16.38
CA SER A 217 -24.14 17.81 -16.19
C SER A 217 -23.31 18.30 -14.99
N LEU A 218 -23.05 17.43 -14.00
CA LEU A 218 -22.33 17.76 -12.77
C LEU A 218 -20.82 17.60 -12.88
N ILE A 219 -20.32 16.73 -13.76
CA ILE A 219 -18.90 16.44 -13.95
C ILE A 219 -18.22 17.58 -14.69
N GLY A 220 -16.98 17.91 -14.26
CA GLY A 220 -16.22 19.04 -14.79
C GLY A 220 -15.60 18.76 -16.15
N ASP A 221 -14.93 17.64 -16.29
CA ASP A 221 -14.29 17.22 -17.54
C ASP A 221 -15.32 16.66 -18.53
N PRO A 222 -15.39 17.13 -19.79
CA PRO A 222 -16.36 16.67 -20.77
C PRO A 222 -16.19 15.21 -21.19
N PHE A 223 -14.96 14.69 -21.17
CA PHE A 223 -14.66 13.30 -21.51
C PHE A 223 -15.18 12.38 -20.40
N ASP A 224 -14.78 12.62 -19.14
CA ASP A 224 -15.25 11.87 -17.99
C ASP A 224 -16.77 11.94 -17.86
N ALA A 225 -17.36 13.12 -18.09
CA ALA A 225 -18.82 13.33 -18.06
C ALA A 225 -19.55 12.43 -19.06
N THR A 226 -18.98 12.29 -20.27
CA THR A 226 -19.55 11.44 -21.31
C THR A 226 -19.37 9.96 -20.97
N GLU A 227 -18.19 9.59 -20.48
CA GLU A 227 -17.87 8.21 -20.13
C GLU A 227 -18.72 7.68 -18.97
N VAL A 228 -18.86 8.44 -17.87
CA VAL A 228 -19.75 8.05 -16.76
C VAL A 228 -21.19 7.87 -17.23
N ALA A 229 -21.71 8.80 -18.02
CA ALA A 229 -23.08 8.70 -18.54
C ALA A 229 -23.26 7.50 -19.48
N GLN A 230 -22.26 7.17 -20.30
CA GLN A 230 -22.28 5.99 -21.16
C GLN A 230 -22.25 4.69 -20.34
N ARG A 231 -21.45 4.61 -19.29
CA ARG A 231 -21.38 3.45 -18.40
C ARG A 231 -22.69 3.19 -17.67
N ILE A 232 -23.36 4.24 -17.19
CA ILE A 232 -24.70 4.10 -16.59
C ILE A 232 -25.71 3.57 -17.63
N ARG A 233 -25.68 4.07 -18.86
CA ARG A 233 -26.56 3.58 -19.94
C ARG A 233 -26.23 2.16 -20.35
N ALA A 234 -24.94 1.81 -20.48
CA ALA A 234 -24.53 0.46 -20.83
C ALA A 234 -25.04 -0.57 -19.79
N ALA A 235 -25.08 -0.20 -18.48
CA ALA A 235 -25.67 -1.06 -17.47
C ALA A 235 -27.18 -1.24 -17.67
N LEU A 236 -27.93 -0.22 -18.10
CA LEU A 236 -29.35 -0.35 -18.46
C LEU A 236 -29.55 -1.28 -19.68
N ASP A 237 -28.61 -1.25 -20.62
CA ASP A 237 -28.58 -2.12 -21.79
C ASP A 237 -28.11 -3.56 -21.47
N GLY A 238 -27.78 -3.84 -20.21
CA GLY A 238 -27.37 -5.16 -19.72
C GLY A 238 -25.88 -5.42 -19.81
N GLN A 239 -25.07 -4.39 -20.11
CA GLN A 239 -23.63 -4.51 -20.14
C GLN A 239 -23.01 -4.13 -18.78
N PRO A 240 -22.12 -4.94 -18.22
CA PRO A 240 -21.45 -4.58 -16.98
C PRO A 240 -20.56 -3.38 -17.19
N SER A 241 -20.53 -2.48 -16.20
CA SER A 241 -19.69 -1.31 -16.25
C SER A 241 -18.55 -1.46 -15.25
N MET A 242 -17.34 -1.26 -15.74
CA MET A 242 -16.17 -1.08 -14.86
C MET A 242 -16.33 0.19 -14.03
N ARG A 243 -15.65 0.24 -12.88
CA ARG A 243 -15.60 1.46 -12.07
C ARG A 243 -14.98 2.62 -12.85
N ILE A 244 -15.45 3.81 -12.57
CA ILE A 244 -14.91 5.07 -13.09
C ILE A 244 -14.92 6.12 -11.99
N GLU A 245 -13.83 6.87 -11.87
CA GLU A 245 -13.72 8.02 -11.01
C GLU A 245 -13.88 9.29 -11.84
N ALA A 246 -14.68 10.23 -11.34
CA ALA A 246 -14.87 11.52 -11.99
C ALA A 246 -14.94 12.65 -10.99
N GLU A 247 -14.40 13.81 -11.36
CA GLU A 247 -14.40 15.02 -10.54
C GLU A 247 -15.52 15.95 -11.01
N SER A 248 -16.36 16.39 -10.06
CA SER A 248 -17.43 17.34 -10.33
C SER A 248 -16.88 18.75 -10.52
N ARG A 249 -17.70 19.64 -11.16
CA ARG A 249 -17.39 21.08 -11.29
C ARG A 249 -17.15 21.78 -9.96
N ARG A 250 -17.63 21.22 -8.84
CA ARG A 250 -17.40 21.71 -7.47
C ARG A 250 -16.20 21.07 -6.77
N GLY A 251 -15.42 20.24 -7.49
CA GLY A 251 -14.22 19.60 -6.95
C GLY A 251 -14.48 18.38 -6.06
N ALA A 252 -15.70 17.83 -6.07
CA ALA A 252 -15.98 16.53 -5.44
C ALA A 252 -15.57 15.41 -6.37
N ALA A 253 -14.71 14.49 -5.89
CA ALA A 253 -14.31 13.30 -6.62
C ALA A 253 -15.18 12.12 -6.20
N VAL A 254 -15.86 11.48 -7.14
CA VAL A 254 -16.76 10.36 -6.88
C VAL A 254 -16.39 9.17 -7.76
N LEU A 255 -16.26 8.01 -7.12
CA LEU A 255 -16.05 6.73 -7.78
C LEU A 255 -17.41 6.08 -8.03
N PHE A 256 -17.70 5.73 -9.28
CA PHE A 256 -18.95 5.10 -9.73
C PHE A 256 -18.72 3.68 -10.19
N ARG A 257 -19.71 2.84 -9.97
CA ARG A 257 -19.84 1.51 -10.56
C ARG A 257 -21.30 1.22 -10.87
N ALA A 258 -21.62 0.84 -12.11
CA ALA A 258 -22.98 0.51 -12.51
C ALA A 258 -23.09 -0.99 -12.83
N LEU A 259 -24.15 -1.64 -12.34
CA LEU A 259 -24.42 -3.06 -12.52
C LEU A 259 -25.80 -3.21 -13.18
N PRO A 260 -25.95 -4.04 -14.21
CA PRO A 260 -27.25 -4.32 -14.82
C PRO A 260 -28.11 -5.16 -13.87
N LEU A 261 -29.40 -4.90 -13.85
CA LEU A 261 -30.40 -5.73 -13.17
C LEU A 261 -31.31 -6.36 -14.25
N ARG A 262 -31.10 -7.65 -14.52
CA ARG A 262 -31.83 -8.41 -15.53
C ARG A 262 -32.28 -9.79 -15.02
N PRO A 263 -33.04 -9.86 -13.91
CA PRO A 263 -33.55 -11.13 -13.41
C PRO A 263 -34.43 -11.79 -14.46
N ARG A 264 -34.22 -13.09 -14.69
CA ARG A 264 -34.92 -13.88 -15.73
C ARG A 264 -34.85 -13.28 -17.14
N GLY A 265 -33.72 -12.61 -17.43
CA GLY A 265 -33.50 -11.95 -18.72
C GLY A 265 -34.29 -10.64 -18.96
N SER A 266 -35.20 -10.26 -18.05
CA SER A 266 -36.00 -9.03 -18.18
C SER A 266 -35.23 -7.81 -17.66
N ALA A 267 -35.26 -6.71 -18.42
CA ALA A 267 -34.64 -5.46 -17.98
C ALA A 267 -35.41 -4.86 -16.78
N ALA A 268 -34.83 -4.97 -15.57
CA ALA A 268 -35.36 -4.40 -14.34
C ALA A 268 -34.74 -3.04 -13.99
N GLY A 269 -33.72 -2.63 -14.76
CA GLY A 269 -32.98 -1.38 -14.55
C GLY A 269 -31.50 -1.60 -14.27
N ALA A 270 -30.94 -0.77 -13.39
CA ALA A 270 -29.54 -0.86 -13.00
C ALA A 270 -29.35 -0.48 -11.53
N LEU A 271 -28.26 -1.00 -10.95
CA LEU A 271 -27.76 -0.62 -9.64
C LEU A 271 -26.49 0.23 -9.82
N VAL A 272 -26.48 1.44 -9.29
CA VAL A 272 -25.31 2.32 -9.34
C VAL A 272 -24.77 2.51 -7.92
N LEU A 273 -23.54 2.06 -7.71
CA LEU A 273 -22.79 2.30 -6.49
C LEU A 273 -21.95 3.56 -6.68
N CYS A 274 -21.90 4.43 -5.68
CA CYS A 274 -21.07 5.63 -5.71
C CYS A 274 -20.36 5.84 -4.36
N ARG A 275 -19.11 6.26 -4.42
CA ARG A 275 -18.29 6.56 -3.25
C ARG A 275 -17.64 7.91 -3.40
N ASP A 276 -17.86 8.80 -2.45
CA ASP A 276 -17.11 10.04 -2.36
C ASP A 276 -15.68 9.76 -1.89
N VAL A 277 -14.73 10.06 -2.75
CA VAL A 277 -13.29 9.88 -2.51
C VAL A 277 -12.56 11.22 -2.40
N THR A 278 -13.29 12.33 -2.28
CA THR A 278 -12.75 13.70 -2.28
C THR A 278 -11.66 13.88 -1.22
N GLU A 279 -11.93 13.48 0.02
CA GLU A 279 -10.96 13.63 1.11
C GLU A 279 -9.75 12.70 0.96
N VAL A 280 -9.95 11.50 0.43
CA VAL A 280 -8.84 10.57 0.13
C VAL A 280 -7.94 11.20 -0.92
N ARG A 281 -8.51 11.68 -2.03
CA ARG A 281 -7.76 12.36 -3.11
C ARG A 281 -7.05 13.63 -2.65
N ARG A 282 -7.69 14.41 -1.79
CA ARG A 282 -7.04 15.60 -1.22
C ARG A 282 -5.82 15.24 -0.38
N ARG A 283 -5.93 14.19 0.45
CA ARG A 283 -4.81 13.69 1.26
C ARG A 283 -3.68 13.15 0.38
N ASP A 284 -4.01 12.35 -0.63
CA ASP A 284 -3.01 11.82 -1.57
C ASP A 284 -2.28 12.95 -2.31
N ARG A 285 -3.02 13.93 -2.85
CA ARG A 285 -2.43 15.12 -3.49
C ARG A 285 -1.56 15.93 -2.53
N ALA A 286 -1.99 16.09 -1.27
CA ALA A 286 -1.21 16.79 -0.25
C ALA A 286 0.07 16.05 0.11
N LEU A 287 0.05 14.72 0.21
CA LEU A 287 1.23 13.89 0.42
C LEU A 287 2.20 14.00 -0.77
N MET A 288 1.72 13.83 -2.00
CA MET A 288 2.53 13.99 -3.22
C MET A 288 3.16 15.37 -3.33
N SER A 289 2.42 16.43 -2.95
CA SER A 289 2.93 17.80 -2.94
C SER A 289 4.03 18.00 -1.90
N LYS A 290 3.89 17.40 -0.70
CA LYS A 290 4.93 17.43 0.33
C LYS A 290 6.19 16.72 -0.15
N ASP A 291 6.07 15.54 -0.75
CA ASP A 291 7.20 14.78 -1.27
C ASP A 291 7.93 15.54 -2.39
N ALA A 292 7.18 16.21 -3.28
CA ALA A 292 7.76 17.07 -4.31
C ALA A 292 8.51 18.26 -3.69
N THR A 293 7.94 18.90 -2.66
CA THR A 293 8.57 20.02 -1.96
C THR A 293 9.85 19.58 -1.24
N ILE A 294 9.82 18.43 -0.56
CA ILE A 294 11.00 17.88 0.11
C ILE A 294 12.12 17.60 -0.89
N ARG A 295 11.82 16.96 -2.03
CA ARG A 295 12.81 16.75 -3.10
C ARG A 295 13.38 18.06 -3.64
N GLU A 296 12.53 19.07 -3.86
CA GLU A 296 13.00 20.38 -4.30
C GLU A 296 13.93 21.05 -3.28
N ILE A 297 13.61 20.94 -1.98
CA ILE A 297 14.48 21.45 -0.91
C ILE A 297 15.86 20.78 -0.97
N HIS A 298 15.91 19.44 -1.06
CA HIS A 298 17.18 18.71 -1.15
C HIS A 298 17.99 19.11 -2.39
N HIS A 299 17.33 19.25 -3.55
CA HIS A 299 17.99 19.73 -4.75
C HIS A 299 18.55 21.17 -4.60
N ARG A 300 17.82 22.06 -3.97
CA ARG A 300 18.27 23.43 -3.70
C ARG A 300 19.44 23.45 -2.72
N VAL A 301 19.38 22.65 -1.64
CA VAL A 301 20.49 22.50 -0.68
C VAL A 301 21.75 22.01 -1.38
N LYS A 302 21.66 20.95 -2.21
CA LYS A 302 22.77 20.46 -3.02
C LYS A 302 23.38 21.57 -3.90
N ASN A 303 22.54 22.30 -4.64
CA ASN A 303 23.01 23.38 -5.53
C ASN A 303 23.72 24.50 -4.74
N ASN A 304 23.18 24.87 -3.58
CA ASN A 304 23.80 25.85 -2.71
C ASN A 304 25.17 25.38 -2.18
N LEU A 305 25.25 24.12 -1.74
CA LEU A 305 26.52 23.53 -1.28
C LEU A 305 27.56 23.45 -2.40
N GLN A 306 27.16 23.10 -3.64
CA GLN A 306 28.06 23.10 -4.79
C GLN A 306 28.59 24.53 -5.10
N THR A 307 27.74 25.55 -4.98
CA THR A 307 28.13 26.95 -5.14
C THR A 307 29.13 27.36 -4.05
N VAL A 308 28.89 27.00 -2.79
CA VAL A 308 29.83 27.25 -1.68
C VAL A 308 31.16 26.55 -1.94
N ALA A 309 31.15 25.28 -2.34
CA ALA A 309 32.37 24.55 -2.70
C ALA A 309 33.16 25.24 -3.83
N ALA A 310 32.47 25.74 -4.86
CA ALA A 310 33.10 26.47 -5.96
C ALA A 310 33.75 27.79 -5.47
N LEU A 311 33.08 28.54 -4.60
CA LEU A 311 33.62 29.76 -4.00
C LEU A 311 34.86 29.47 -3.13
N LEU A 312 34.82 28.45 -2.31
CA LEU A 312 35.95 28.02 -1.49
C LEU A 312 37.15 27.60 -2.36
N ARG A 313 36.92 26.87 -3.47
CA ARG A 313 37.98 26.55 -4.46
C ARG A 313 38.60 27.79 -5.08
N LEU A 314 37.79 28.81 -5.42
CA LEU A 314 38.30 30.08 -5.92
C LEU A 314 39.14 30.83 -4.89
N GLN A 315 38.73 30.82 -3.63
CA GLN A 315 39.51 31.44 -2.53
C GLN A 315 40.81 30.67 -2.30
N SER A 316 40.82 29.36 -2.32
CA SER A 316 42.00 28.51 -2.17
C SER A 316 43.06 28.83 -3.25
N ARG A 317 42.61 29.06 -4.50
CA ARG A 317 43.52 29.46 -5.62
C ARG A 317 44.11 30.89 -5.49
N ARG A 318 43.44 31.76 -4.74
CA ARG A 318 43.84 33.17 -4.58
C ARG A 318 44.73 33.40 -3.36
N THR A 319 44.75 32.46 -2.42
CA THR A 319 45.52 32.60 -1.20
C THR A 319 46.98 32.23 -1.42
N SER A 320 47.90 32.98 -0.80
CA SER A 320 49.33 32.75 -0.86
C SER A 320 49.86 31.90 0.25
N SER A 321 49.07 31.73 1.34
CA SER A 321 49.44 30.88 2.50
C SER A 321 49.11 29.42 2.19
N GLU A 322 50.08 28.54 2.31
CA GLU A 322 49.90 27.09 2.11
C GLU A 322 48.95 26.51 3.18
N GLU A 323 49.12 26.91 4.43
CA GLU A 323 48.23 26.49 5.55
C GLU A 323 46.75 26.89 5.28
N ALA A 324 46.52 28.12 4.82
CA ALA A 324 45.18 28.58 4.47
C ALA A 324 44.62 27.85 3.22
N ARG A 325 45.47 27.44 2.27
CA ARG A 325 45.06 26.65 1.10
C ARG A 325 44.63 25.26 1.48
N GLU A 326 45.38 24.60 2.39
CA GLU A 326 45.02 23.29 2.94
C GLU A 326 43.70 23.33 3.70
N ALA A 327 43.52 24.32 4.59
CA ALA A 327 42.24 24.49 5.34
C ALA A 327 41.03 24.73 4.43
N LEU A 328 41.19 25.50 3.35
CA LEU A 328 40.12 25.69 2.38
C LEU A 328 39.84 24.42 1.56
N ALA A 329 40.86 23.66 1.18
CA ALA A 329 40.71 22.39 0.48
C ALA A 329 39.95 21.37 1.35
N GLU A 330 40.27 21.31 2.65
CA GLU A 330 39.54 20.49 3.65
C GLU A 330 38.06 20.92 3.74
N SER A 331 37.78 22.22 3.79
CA SER A 331 36.41 22.76 3.79
C SER A 331 35.63 22.39 2.53
N VAL A 332 36.27 22.41 1.36
CA VAL A 332 35.66 21.96 0.10
C VAL A 332 35.29 20.49 0.14
N ARG A 333 36.17 19.62 0.65
CA ARG A 333 35.88 18.18 0.79
C ARG A 333 34.64 17.95 1.66
N ARG A 334 34.56 18.60 2.82
CA ARG A 334 33.41 18.49 3.75
C ARG A 334 32.10 18.93 3.11
N VAL A 335 32.09 20.09 2.44
CA VAL A 335 30.91 20.61 1.77
C VAL A 335 30.46 19.67 0.64
N THR A 336 31.41 19.07 -0.09
CA THR A 336 31.08 18.13 -1.18
C THR A 336 30.50 16.81 -0.64
N SER A 337 31.02 16.30 0.49
CA SER A 337 30.45 15.10 1.14
C SER A 337 29.02 15.33 1.64
N ILE A 338 28.73 16.50 2.23
CA ILE A 338 27.38 16.88 2.63
C ILE A 338 26.43 16.94 1.42
N ALA A 339 26.89 17.54 0.29
CA ALA A 339 26.09 17.65 -0.91
C ALA A 339 25.72 16.27 -1.51
N LEU A 340 26.64 15.29 -1.44
CA LEU A 340 26.41 13.94 -1.90
C LEU A 340 25.37 13.20 -1.04
N VAL A 341 25.42 13.37 0.28
CA VAL A 341 24.39 12.81 1.17
C VAL A 341 23.01 13.39 0.87
N HIS A 342 22.91 14.71 0.67
CA HIS A 342 21.65 15.34 0.30
C HIS A 342 21.13 14.88 -1.06
N GLU A 343 21.99 14.54 -2.00
CA GLU A 343 21.59 13.95 -3.28
C GLU A 343 20.96 12.56 -3.10
N THR A 344 21.57 11.71 -2.29
CA THR A 344 21.07 10.37 -2.02
C THR A 344 19.75 10.41 -1.22
N LEU A 345 19.63 11.34 -0.27
CA LEU A 345 18.39 11.59 0.48
C LEU A 345 17.22 12.03 -0.42
N SER A 346 17.49 12.81 -1.47
CA SER A 346 16.45 13.29 -2.39
C SER A 346 15.78 12.17 -3.18
N MET A 347 16.40 10.99 -3.27
CA MET A 347 15.88 9.82 -3.99
C MET A 347 15.11 8.85 -3.11
N SER A 348 15.15 8.99 -1.79
CA SER A 348 14.47 8.07 -0.85
C SER A 348 13.13 8.64 -0.39
N VAL A 349 12.05 7.87 -0.54
CA VAL A 349 10.67 8.26 -0.19
C VAL A 349 10.39 8.13 1.32
N ASP A 350 11.23 7.39 2.07
CA ASP A 350 10.90 6.89 3.42
C ASP A 350 11.73 7.48 4.58
N GLU A 351 12.35 8.64 4.48
CA GLU A 351 13.26 9.19 5.51
C GLU A 351 14.35 8.18 5.96
N ARG A 352 14.63 7.17 5.13
CA ARG A 352 15.62 6.11 5.37
C ARG A 352 16.60 6.04 4.22
N VAL A 353 17.88 5.88 4.53
CA VAL A 353 18.98 5.91 3.56
C VAL A 353 19.67 4.57 3.54
N ASP A 354 19.89 4.04 2.33
CA ASP A 354 20.84 2.96 2.13
C ASP A 354 22.26 3.53 2.25
N LEU A 355 22.88 3.29 3.41
CA LEU A 355 24.18 3.86 3.69
C LEU A 355 25.30 3.17 2.92
N ASP A 356 25.10 1.92 2.48
CA ASP A 356 26.05 1.21 1.64
C ASP A 356 26.24 1.94 0.29
N GLU A 357 25.13 2.37 -0.34
CA GLU A 357 25.17 3.15 -1.58
C GLU A 357 25.91 4.49 -1.43
N VAL A 358 25.70 5.15 -0.28
CA VAL A 358 26.37 6.44 0.01
C VAL A 358 27.87 6.24 0.21
N VAL A 359 28.25 5.28 1.05
CA VAL A 359 29.66 4.98 1.38
C VAL A 359 30.42 4.53 0.14
N ASP A 360 29.81 3.70 -0.72
CA ASP A 360 30.41 3.23 -1.99
C ASP A 360 30.64 4.36 -3.00
N LYS A 361 29.91 5.49 -2.91
CA LYS A 361 30.17 6.69 -3.71
C LYS A 361 31.22 7.61 -3.08
N VAL A 362 31.26 7.69 -1.74
CA VAL A 362 32.18 8.57 -1.00
C VAL A 362 33.61 8.03 -1.00
N ILE A 363 33.80 6.72 -0.78
CA ILE A 363 35.13 6.08 -0.73
C ILE A 363 35.97 6.35 -1.98
N PRO A 364 35.48 6.11 -3.23
CA PRO A 364 36.27 6.40 -4.44
C PRO A 364 36.64 7.87 -4.59
N MET A 365 35.71 8.77 -4.25
CA MET A 365 35.94 10.22 -4.32
C MET A 365 37.09 10.67 -3.38
N MET A 366 37.22 10.01 -2.24
CA MET A 366 38.31 10.26 -1.30
C MET A 366 39.64 9.68 -1.81
N SER A 367 39.59 8.48 -2.39
CA SER A 367 40.75 7.81 -2.94
C SER A 367 41.36 8.56 -4.13
N ASP A 368 40.56 9.14 -5.03
CA ASP A 368 41.02 9.92 -6.20
C ASP A 368 41.81 11.18 -5.78
N VAL A 369 41.43 11.80 -4.66
CA VAL A 369 42.16 12.98 -4.13
C VAL A 369 43.49 12.55 -3.49
N ALA A 370 43.52 11.39 -2.83
CA ALA A 370 44.71 10.85 -2.18
C ALA A 370 45.72 10.20 -3.19
N ALA A 371 45.23 9.73 -4.35
CA ALA A 371 46.07 9.07 -5.37
C ALA A 371 47.15 9.99 -6.00
N THR A 372 47.06 11.31 -5.81
CA THR A 372 48.04 12.27 -6.27
C THR A 372 49.31 12.26 -5.40
N GLU A 373 49.22 11.84 -4.13
CA GLU A 373 50.32 11.94 -3.17
C GLU A 373 50.72 10.59 -2.50
N SER A 374 49.81 9.59 -2.47
CA SER A 374 50.07 8.27 -1.83
C SER A 374 49.39 7.10 -2.59
N GLN A 375 49.99 5.88 -2.52
CA GLN A 375 49.41 4.66 -3.07
C GLN A 375 48.57 3.91 -2.03
N VAL A 376 47.66 4.60 -1.35
CA VAL A 376 46.80 4.03 -0.30
C VAL A 376 45.44 3.64 -0.86
N VAL A 377 45.01 2.42 -0.57
CA VAL A 377 43.73 1.86 -1.03
C VAL A 377 42.75 1.84 0.15
N VAL A 378 41.52 2.29 -0.08
CA VAL A 378 40.43 2.16 0.90
C VAL A 378 39.55 0.99 0.50
N ARG A 379 39.26 0.11 1.47
CA ARG A 379 38.38 -1.03 1.26
C ARG A 379 37.25 -1.02 2.30
N ARG A 380 36.02 -1.22 1.84
CA ARG A 380 34.87 -1.46 2.70
C ARG A 380 34.71 -2.97 2.96
N ASP A 381 34.38 -3.33 4.20
CA ASP A 381 34.11 -4.67 4.64
C ASP A 381 32.85 -4.68 5.55
N GLY A 382 31.87 -5.50 5.22
CA GLY A 382 30.58 -5.59 5.89
C GLY A 382 29.56 -4.54 5.48
N PRO A 383 28.28 -4.80 5.76
CA PRO A 383 27.15 -3.92 5.40
C PRO A 383 26.87 -2.89 6.48
N PHE A 384 26.62 -1.66 6.09
CA PHE A 384 26.05 -0.60 6.93
C PHE A 384 24.51 -0.73 7.01
N GLY A 385 23.90 -1.07 5.87
CA GLY A 385 22.45 -1.22 5.68
C GLY A 385 21.68 0.10 5.74
N ILE A 386 20.37 0.00 5.88
CA ILE A 386 19.45 1.13 5.84
C ILE A 386 19.40 1.83 7.21
N VAL A 387 19.71 3.12 7.27
CA VAL A 387 19.68 3.94 8.50
C VAL A 387 18.67 5.08 8.38
N PRO A 388 18.18 5.67 9.51
CA PRO A 388 17.42 6.91 9.47
C PRO A 388 18.23 8.05 8.82
N ALA A 389 17.56 8.91 8.05
CA ALA A 389 18.19 10.03 7.35
C ALA A 389 18.95 10.99 8.30
N GLU A 390 18.42 11.16 9.51
CA GLU A 390 19.04 11.96 10.58
C GLU A 390 20.46 11.48 10.95
N LEU A 391 20.71 10.17 10.88
CA LEU A 391 22.00 9.58 11.20
C LEU A 391 22.95 9.53 10.00
N ALA A 392 22.42 9.55 8.76
CA ALA A 392 23.23 9.36 7.56
C ALA A 392 24.26 10.48 7.36
N THR A 393 23.84 11.75 7.44
CA THR A 393 24.73 12.90 7.24
C THR A 393 25.87 12.96 8.26
N PRO A 394 25.60 12.94 9.59
CA PRO A 394 26.69 12.99 10.57
C PRO A 394 27.59 11.76 10.48
N LEU A 395 27.05 10.59 10.18
CA LEU A 395 27.83 9.36 10.06
C LEU A 395 28.79 9.40 8.87
N VAL A 396 28.32 9.82 7.68
CA VAL A 396 29.18 9.99 6.50
C VAL A 396 30.26 11.03 6.76
N MET A 397 29.96 12.14 7.42
CA MET A 397 30.96 13.14 7.79
C MET A 397 32.03 12.55 8.72
N VAL A 398 31.62 11.80 9.74
CA VAL A 398 32.57 11.12 10.65
C VAL A 398 33.46 10.13 9.89
N LEU A 399 32.89 9.31 9.01
CA LEU A 399 33.63 8.37 8.16
C LEU A 399 34.65 9.11 7.28
N THR A 400 34.20 10.18 6.61
CA THR A 400 35.05 10.99 5.73
C THR A 400 36.24 11.56 6.50
N GLU A 401 36.02 12.17 7.65
CA GLU A 401 37.09 12.75 8.48
C GLU A 401 38.07 11.70 9.00
N LEU A 402 37.58 10.54 9.45
CA LEU A 402 38.44 9.48 9.96
C LEU A 402 39.29 8.82 8.87
N VAL A 403 38.72 8.59 7.68
CA VAL A 403 39.48 8.09 6.53
C VAL A 403 40.48 9.12 6.03
N GLN A 404 40.11 10.42 5.99
CA GLN A 404 41.02 11.49 5.63
C GLN A 404 42.20 11.59 6.62
N ASN A 405 41.96 11.49 7.93
CA ASN A 405 43.01 11.45 8.93
C ASN A 405 43.98 10.29 8.72
N ALA A 406 43.53 9.13 8.25
CA ALA A 406 44.38 8.01 7.91
C ALA A 406 45.31 8.37 6.72
N PHE A 407 44.76 8.95 5.65
CA PHE A 407 45.57 9.42 4.51
C PHE A 407 46.64 10.44 4.90
N GLU A 408 46.30 11.45 5.64
CA GLU A 408 47.18 12.55 5.94
C GLU A 408 48.23 12.19 7.01
N HIS A 409 47.91 11.27 7.91
CA HIS A 409 48.69 11.07 9.11
C HIS A 409 49.30 9.67 9.26
N ALA A 410 48.77 8.64 8.58
CA ALA A 410 49.27 7.31 8.78
C ALA A 410 50.45 6.96 7.87
N TYR A 411 50.57 7.61 6.72
CA TYR A 411 51.53 7.24 5.67
C TYR A 411 52.51 8.40 5.35
N ALA A 412 53.68 8.04 4.86
CA ALA A 412 54.61 8.97 4.25
C ALA A 412 54.32 9.13 2.74
N ALA A 413 54.76 10.23 2.14
CA ALA A 413 54.61 10.47 0.71
C ALA A 413 55.18 9.30 -0.14
N GLY A 414 54.37 8.74 -1.05
CA GLY A 414 54.73 7.58 -1.88
C GLY A 414 54.68 6.22 -1.19
N GLN A 415 54.26 6.14 0.07
CA GLN A 415 54.12 4.87 0.80
C GLN A 415 52.84 4.16 0.36
N ARG A 416 52.91 2.83 0.22
CA ARG A 416 51.71 1.98 0.00
C ARG A 416 51.09 1.65 1.35
N GLY A 417 49.76 1.60 1.37
CA GLY A 417 49.03 1.24 2.56
C GLY A 417 47.58 0.86 2.29
N GLU A 418 46.89 0.36 3.27
CA GLU A 418 45.47 -0.01 3.23
C GLU A 418 44.70 0.59 4.38
N VAL A 419 43.57 1.24 4.06
CA VAL A 419 42.58 1.66 5.04
C VAL A 419 41.35 0.77 4.88
N VAL A 420 40.96 0.09 5.96
CA VAL A 420 39.78 -0.80 5.96
C VAL A 420 38.68 -0.16 6.79
N VAL A 421 37.53 0.01 6.20
CA VAL A 421 36.30 0.46 6.87
C VAL A 421 35.41 -0.78 7.04
N HIS A 422 35.42 -1.32 8.25
CA HIS A 422 34.62 -2.50 8.62
C HIS A 422 33.35 -2.06 9.34
N ALA A 423 32.20 -2.56 8.88
CA ALA A 423 30.91 -2.29 9.50
C ALA A 423 30.25 -3.58 9.99
N GLU A 424 29.76 -3.56 11.21
CA GLU A 424 28.96 -4.64 11.78
C GLU A 424 27.66 -4.05 12.34
N ARG A 425 26.52 -4.61 11.88
CA ARG A 425 25.21 -4.12 12.23
C ARG A 425 24.40 -5.11 13.03
N SER A 426 23.83 -4.63 14.13
CA SER A 426 22.82 -5.33 14.91
C SER A 426 21.47 -4.62 14.87
N ALA A 427 20.46 -5.19 15.53
CA ALA A 427 19.14 -4.55 15.64
C ALA A 427 19.15 -3.22 16.43
N LYS A 428 20.16 -2.97 17.25
CA LYS A 428 20.25 -1.81 18.18
C LYS A 428 21.42 -0.89 17.86
N TRP A 429 22.49 -1.41 17.28
CA TRP A 429 23.77 -0.73 17.13
C TRP A 429 24.34 -0.92 15.73
N LEU A 430 25.05 0.09 15.29
CA LEU A 430 26.00 0.02 14.18
C LEU A 430 27.38 0.26 14.75
N ASP A 431 28.23 -0.74 14.65
CA ASP A 431 29.65 -0.68 15.02
C ASP A 431 30.46 -0.50 13.75
N VAL A 432 31.29 0.53 13.69
CA VAL A 432 32.16 0.82 12.55
C VAL A 432 33.59 0.92 13.05
N VAL A 433 34.47 0.18 12.40
CA VAL A 433 35.91 0.18 12.71
C VAL A 433 36.67 0.64 11.48
N ILE A 434 37.35 1.79 11.59
CA ILE A 434 38.24 2.29 10.54
C ILE A 434 39.67 2.00 11.01
N SER A 435 40.42 1.20 10.23
CA SER A 435 41.76 0.78 10.57
C SER A 435 42.73 1.06 9.43
N ASP A 436 43.91 1.60 9.76
CA ASP A 436 45.04 1.75 8.86
C ASP A 436 46.21 0.81 9.27
N ASP A 437 47.12 0.56 8.35
CA ASP A 437 48.36 -0.21 8.55
C ASP A 437 49.63 0.70 8.61
N GLY A 438 49.43 2.00 8.87
CA GLY A 438 50.49 3.01 8.89
C GLY A 438 51.29 3.08 10.19
N LYS A 439 51.89 4.26 10.49
CA LYS A 439 52.78 4.47 11.64
C LYS A 439 52.08 4.46 13.00
N GLY A 440 50.73 4.57 13.01
CA GLY A 440 49.93 4.57 14.24
C GLY A 440 49.95 5.89 15.04
N LEU A 441 49.19 5.92 16.10
CA LEU A 441 49.03 7.09 16.96
C LEU A 441 50.34 7.44 17.70
N PRO A 442 50.64 8.73 17.91
CA PRO A 442 51.77 9.16 18.77
C PRO A 442 51.64 8.63 20.22
N GLN A 443 52.77 8.48 20.90
CA GLN A 443 52.74 8.13 22.34
C GLN A 443 52.05 9.24 23.13
N GLY A 444 51.08 8.87 23.98
CA GLY A 444 50.35 9.83 24.82
C GLY A 444 49.20 10.56 24.07
N PHE A 445 48.84 10.14 22.87
CA PHE A 445 47.70 10.70 22.16
C PHE A 445 46.40 10.52 22.97
N SER A 446 45.63 11.62 23.12
CA SER A 446 44.32 11.63 23.74
C SER A 446 43.34 12.37 22.84
N LEU A 447 42.22 11.76 22.51
CA LEU A 447 41.13 12.34 21.71
C LEU A 447 40.55 13.60 22.40
N GLU A 448 40.56 13.61 23.74
CA GLU A 448 39.99 14.70 24.54
C GLU A 448 40.84 15.97 24.52
N ARG A 449 42.16 15.82 24.32
CA ARG A 449 43.15 16.92 24.36
C ARG A 449 43.65 17.37 23.00
N THR A 450 43.01 16.91 21.93
CA THR A 450 43.46 17.28 20.57
C THR A 450 42.88 18.63 20.15
N ASP A 451 43.75 19.51 19.64
CA ASP A 451 43.37 20.83 19.09
C ASP A 451 43.06 20.77 17.57
N ARG A 452 43.10 19.59 16.99
CA ARG A 452 42.84 19.40 15.56
C ARG A 452 41.35 19.53 15.24
N LEU A 453 41.02 20.45 14.38
CA LEU A 453 39.63 20.79 14.04
C LEU A 453 38.82 19.58 13.55
N GLY A 454 39.38 18.72 12.69
CA GLY A 454 38.72 17.51 12.19
C GLY A 454 38.27 16.56 13.29
N LEU A 455 39.15 16.25 14.26
CA LEU A 455 38.79 15.36 15.37
C LEU A 455 37.83 16.02 16.38
N GLN A 456 37.85 17.35 16.52
CA GLN A 456 36.86 18.07 17.32
C GLN A 456 35.46 17.97 16.68
N ILE A 457 35.37 18.11 15.36
CA ILE A 457 34.11 17.93 14.61
C ILE A 457 33.60 16.50 14.76
N VAL A 458 34.48 15.51 14.55
CA VAL A 458 34.13 14.10 14.71
C VAL A 458 33.54 13.82 16.09
N ARG A 459 34.22 14.30 17.17
CA ARG A 459 33.75 14.15 18.53
C ARG A 459 32.39 14.79 18.74
N THR A 460 32.19 16.02 18.28
CA THR A 460 30.92 16.73 18.40
C THR A 460 29.81 16.00 17.69
N LEU A 461 30.04 15.54 16.47
CA LEU A 461 29.03 14.78 15.69
C LEU A 461 28.70 13.45 16.37
N VAL A 462 29.71 12.74 16.88
CA VAL A 462 29.49 11.43 17.54
C VAL A 462 28.70 11.60 18.83
N GLU A 463 29.07 12.59 19.69
CA GLU A 463 28.45 12.79 20.98
C GLU A 463 27.07 13.45 20.87
N SER A 464 26.93 14.50 20.04
CA SER A 464 25.71 15.33 19.97
C SER A 464 24.68 14.80 18.99
N GLU A 465 25.09 14.44 17.76
CA GLU A 465 24.17 14.05 16.69
C GLU A 465 23.93 12.53 16.65
N LEU A 466 25.01 11.74 16.66
CA LEU A 466 24.92 10.29 16.60
C LEU A 466 24.62 9.66 17.96
N ARG A 467 24.83 10.40 19.07
CA ARG A 467 24.69 9.90 20.45
C ARG A 467 25.44 8.58 20.67
N GLY A 468 26.55 8.46 19.98
CA GLY A 468 27.41 7.29 19.96
C GLY A 468 28.64 7.43 20.83
N SER A 469 29.61 6.55 20.62
CA SER A 469 30.92 6.62 21.23
C SER A 469 32.01 6.38 20.20
N LEU A 470 33.14 7.09 20.35
CA LEU A 470 34.32 6.94 19.51
C LEU A 470 35.55 6.68 20.41
N SER A 471 36.35 5.71 20.01
CA SER A 471 37.68 5.50 20.64
C SER A 471 38.74 5.31 19.55
N LEU A 472 39.92 5.90 19.79
CA LEU A 472 41.08 5.75 18.92
C LEU A 472 42.14 4.94 19.67
N ARG A 473 42.66 3.91 19.02
CA ARG A 473 43.71 3.06 19.63
C ARG A 473 44.79 2.67 18.63
N ARG A 474 45.99 2.44 19.14
CA ARG A 474 47.09 1.89 18.33
C ARG A 474 46.89 0.40 18.14
N ARG A 475 47.06 -0.08 16.89
CA ARG A 475 46.99 -1.52 16.59
C ARG A 475 48.30 -2.23 17.03
N PRO A 476 48.21 -3.48 17.53
CA PRO A 476 49.39 -4.24 17.96
C PRO A 476 50.40 -4.51 16.82
N LYS A 477 49.93 -4.62 15.59
CA LYS A 477 50.75 -4.90 14.40
C LYS A 477 51.18 -3.62 13.63
N GLY A 478 50.97 -2.43 14.20
CA GLY A 478 51.16 -1.13 13.55
C GLY A 478 49.87 -0.55 13.02
N GLY A 479 49.83 0.80 12.87
CA GLY A 479 48.65 1.52 12.45
C GLY A 479 47.72 1.97 13.55
N THR A 480 46.62 2.62 13.18
CA THR A 480 45.57 3.12 14.05
C THR A 480 44.26 2.38 13.85
N GLU A 481 43.46 2.32 14.86
CA GLU A 481 42.09 1.83 14.78
C GLU A 481 41.14 2.83 15.46
N ALA A 482 40.16 3.31 14.72
CA ALA A 482 39.07 4.14 15.21
C ALA A 482 37.80 3.24 15.32
N VAL A 483 37.29 3.10 16.54
CA VAL A 483 36.08 2.31 16.81
C VAL A 483 34.94 3.24 17.13
N LEU A 484 33.95 3.26 16.29
CA LEU A 484 32.72 4.05 16.37
C LEU A 484 31.54 3.11 16.65
N ARG A 485 30.75 3.44 17.67
CA ARG A 485 29.51 2.74 18.00
C ARG A 485 28.33 3.72 17.97
N VAL A 486 27.32 3.46 17.15
CA VAL A 486 26.16 4.33 16.93
C VAL A 486 24.86 3.59 17.27
N PRO A 487 23.97 4.13 18.12
CA PRO A 487 22.68 3.53 18.39
C PRO A 487 21.73 3.76 17.20
N LEU A 488 21.05 2.70 16.73
CA LEU A 488 20.12 2.74 15.61
C LEU A 488 18.66 3.01 16.04
N ARG A 489 18.39 3.02 17.34
CA ARG A 489 17.07 3.39 17.89
C ARG A 489 17.24 4.60 18.81
N ALA A 490 16.51 5.66 18.52
CA ALA A 490 16.34 6.73 19.50
C ALA A 490 15.70 6.13 20.78
N ARG A 491 16.35 6.29 21.94
CA ARG A 491 15.65 6.12 23.22
C ARG A 491 14.52 7.18 23.24
N ARG A 492 13.27 6.72 23.25
CA ARG A 492 12.09 7.56 23.55
C ARG A 492 12.23 8.17 24.94
#